data_314a6f65c94dc7ad65e6c53074f3fee8
#
_entry.id   314a6f65c94dc7ad65e6c53074f3fee8
#
_cell.length_a   1.000
_cell.length_b   1.000
_cell.length_c   1.000
_cell.angle_alpha   90.00
_cell.angle_beta   90.00
_cell.angle_gamma   90.00
#
_symmetry.space_group_name_H-M   'P 1'
#
loop_
_entity.id
_entity.type
_entity.pdbx_description
1 polymer ?
#
loop_
_entity_poly.entity_id
_entity_poly.type
_entity_poly.pdbx_seq_one_letter_code
_entity_poly.pdbx_strand_id
1 'polypeptide(L)'
;MGRLLGSLFGLRRGERALAFWMAFYHVLLLVSLYLLKPVRDSLFLSSRGAAELPFVFILTTVVVVPVAFLHTRAGDRFHLGGLIDGGSLLLVLSLIGLRGLLDVSGEWSSYVLYAWVSIYGLLVTSQFWLMANALFTSSQSKRVFTVLSAGAILGAIVGGQVTSLLVDTVGMNSANLLWIASGVLLAATGLARWIWIRHRQTEDSLQAAAGSEAADVKSDDSALSILRESRHIQLIVGIITLMVVVTTLVDYQFKTVAADAYPTEAGLTSFMGQFYGGVSV
;
A
#
# COMPACT_ATOMS: atom_id res chain seq x y z
N MET A 1 28.80 3.91 -2.76
CA MET A 1 27.34 3.79 -3.00
C MET A 1 26.64 5.16 -3.03
N GLY A 2 26.78 6.06 -2.06
CA GLY A 2 26.10 7.38 -2.06
C GLY A 2 26.50 8.37 -3.18
N ARG A 3 27.66 8.24 -3.83
CA ARG A 3 28.07 9.09 -4.97
C ARG A 3 27.40 8.67 -6.28
N LEU A 4 27.17 7.36 -6.49
CA LEU A 4 26.50 6.83 -7.68
C LEU A 4 25.00 7.15 -7.69
N LEU A 5 24.31 7.00 -6.56
CA LEU A 5 22.89 7.40 -6.42
C LEU A 5 22.70 8.90 -6.64
N GLY A 6 23.64 9.73 -6.18
CA GLY A 6 23.55 11.18 -6.38
C GLY A 6 23.76 11.66 -7.81
N SER A 7 24.51 10.92 -8.64
CA SER A 7 24.69 11.24 -10.06
C SER A 7 23.58 10.71 -10.94
N LEU A 8 23.01 9.55 -10.62
CA LEU A 8 21.93 8.92 -11.38
C LEU A 8 20.56 9.61 -11.19
N PHE A 9 20.27 10.10 -9.98
CA PHE A 9 18.96 10.67 -9.65
C PHE A 9 18.97 12.20 -9.45
N GLY A 10 20.09 12.88 -9.70
CA GLY A 10 20.21 14.35 -9.58
C GLY A 10 19.94 14.90 -8.17
N LEU A 11 20.05 14.07 -7.12
CA LEU A 11 19.80 14.44 -5.73
C LEU A 11 20.90 15.37 -5.18
N ARG A 12 20.49 16.45 -4.51
CA ARG A 12 21.41 17.36 -3.80
C ARG A 12 21.94 16.69 -2.52
N ARG A 13 23.13 17.10 -2.04
CA ARG A 13 23.80 16.47 -0.89
C ARG A 13 22.95 16.41 0.38
N GLY A 14 22.10 17.44 0.65
CA GLY A 14 21.22 17.47 1.80
C GLY A 14 19.98 16.57 1.69
N GLU A 15 19.55 16.23 0.48
CA GLU A 15 18.33 15.43 0.22
C GLU A 15 18.61 13.92 0.26
N ARG A 16 19.86 13.49 0.07
CA ARG A 16 20.24 12.08 -0.15
C ARG A 16 19.93 11.17 1.03
N ALA A 17 20.25 11.63 2.24
CA ALA A 17 20.05 10.81 3.43
C ALA A 17 18.55 10.60 3.71
N LEU A 18 17.76 11.65 3.64
CA LEU A 18 16.32 11.57 3.85
C LEU A 18 15.63 10.73 2.75
N ALA A 19 15.97 10.97 1.48
CA ALA A 19 15.44 10.20 0.35
C ALA A 19 15.77 8.70 0.47
N PHE A 20 17.00 8.35 0.92
CA PHE A 20 17.40 6.96 1.15
C PHE A 20 16.57 6.31 2.26
N TRP A 21 16.42 6.97 3.42
CA TRP A 21 15.65 6.42 4.53
C TRP A 21 14.16 6.32 4.21
N MET A 22 13.62 7.28 3.49
CA MET A 22 12.23 7.24 3.01
C MET A 22 12.02 6.13 1.97
N ALA A 23 12.97 5.93 1.04
CA ALA A 23 12.90 4.81 0.11
C ALA A 23 12.99 3.47 0.84
N PHE A 24 13.86 3.35 1.85
CA PHE A 24 13.96 2.13 2.66
C PHE A 24 12.69 1.88 3.49
N TYR A 25 12.07 2.93 4.03
CA TYR A 25 10.75 2.83 4.65
C TYR A 25 9.70 2.30 3.66
N HIS A 26 9.71 2.82 2.42
CA HIS A 26 8.79 2.34 1.38
C HIS A 26 9.04 0.86 1.02
N VAL A 27 10.32 0.43 0.94
CA VAL A 27 10.67 -0.99 0.78
C VAL A 27 9.99 -1.83 1.86
N LEU A 28 10.14 -1.48 3.14
CA LEU A 28 9.57 -2.26 4.24
C LEU A 28 8.03 -2.33 4.17
N LEU A 29 7.37 -1.20 3.87
CA LEU A 29 5.91 -1.16 3.72
C LEU A 29 5.45 -2.08 2.59
N LEU A 30 6.11 -2.03 1.43
CA LEU A 30 5.74 -2.87 0.29
C LEU A 30 6.12 -4.34 0.51
N VAL A 31 7.22 -4.64 1.20
CA VAL A 31 7.52 -6.02 1.63
C VAL A 31 6.37 -6.57 2.47
N SER A 32 5.89 -5.84 3.47
CA SER A 32 4.78 -6.31 4.29
C SER A 32 3.48 -6.50 3.50
N LEU A 33 3.18 -5.60 2.57
CA LEU A 33 2.01 -5.71 1.70
C LEU A 33 2.11 -6.90 0.74
N TYR A 34 3.29 -7.12 0.14
CA TYR A 34 3.52 -8.21 -0.82
C TYR A 34 3.75 -9.58 -0.16
N LEU A 35 3.93 -9.63 1.16
CA LEU A 35 3.74 -10.85 1.95
C LEU A 35 2.25 -11.18 2.11
N LEU A 36 1.39 -10.17 2.29
CA LEU A 36 -0.04 -10.37 2.58
C LEU A 36 -0.89 -10.62 1.32
N LYS A 37 -0.56 -10.01 0.17
CA LYS A 37 -1.34 -10.15 -1.07
C LYS A 37 -1.46 -11.61 -1.54
N PRO A 38 -0.36 -12.38 -1.67
CA PRO A 38 -0.43 -13.80 -2.05
C PRO A 38 -1.23 -14.62 -1.05
N VAL A 39 -1.05 -14.39 0.25
CA VAL A 39 -1.79 -15.08 1.31
C VAL A 39 -3.28 -14.82 1.21
N ARG A 40 -3.67 -13.57 1.03
CA ARG A 40 -5.06 -13.18 0.83
C ARG A 40 -5.71 -13.93 -0.33
N ASP A 41 -5.04 -13.92 -1.49
CA ASP A 41 -5.60 -14.48 -2.70
C ASP A 41 -5.63 -16.02 -2.65
N SER A 42 -4.58 -16.66 -2.15
CA SER A 42 -4.52 -18.13 -2.05
C SER A 42 -5.50 -18.68 -1.01
N LEU A 43 -5.57 -18.09 0.19
CA LEU A 43 -6.53 -18.51 1.22
C LEU A 43 -7.98 -18.33 0.76
N PHE A 44 -8.27 -17.24 0.07
CA PHE A 44 -9.62 -17.01 -0.47
C PHE A 44 -9.96 -18.04 -1.56
N LEU A 45 -9.09 -18.20 -2.56
CA LEU A 45 -9.33 -19.10 -3.68
C LEU A 45 -9.40 -20.57 -3.27
N SER A 46 -8.55 -21.00 -2.35
CA SER A 46 -8.55 -22.39 -1.86
C SER A 46 -9.76 -22.73 -0.99
N SER A 47 -10.31 -21.73 -0.27
CA SER A 47 -11.46 -21.94 0.62
C SER A 47 -12.81 -21.73 -0.07
N ARG A 48 -12.89 -20.81 -1.04
CA ARG A 48 -14.16 -20.35 -1.67
C ARG A 48 -14.24 -20.61 -3.16
N GLY A 49 -13.09 -20.72 -3.81
CA GLY A 49 -13.00 -20.86 -5.26
C GLY A 49 -13.15 -19.51 -6.00
N ALA A 50 -12.85 -19.56 -7.29
CA ALA A 50 -12.84 -18.36 -8.14
C ALA A 50 -14.24 -17.78 -8.43
N ALA A 51 -15.29 -18.58 -8.34
CA ALA A 51 -16.67 -18.14 -8.58
C ALA A 51 -17.13 -17.04 -7.59
N GLU A 52 -16.57 -16.99 -6.39
CA GLU A 52 -16.90 -16.02 -5.36
C GLU A 52 -16.10 -14.69 -5.46
N LEU A 53 -15.11 -14.60 -6.36
CA LEU A 53 -14.30 -13.39 -6.54
C LEU A 53 -15.11 -12.14 -6.88
N PRO A 54 -16.11 -12.18 -7.79
CA PRO A 54 -16.90 -10.97 -8.09
C PRO A 54 -17.63 -10.43 -6.85
N PHE A 55 -18.12 -11.33 -5.99
CA PHE A 55 -18.78 -10.95 -4.75
C PHE A 55 -17.81 -10.27 -3.79
N VAL A 56 -16.63 -10.85 -3.57
CA VAL A 56 -15.63 -10.26 -2.66
C VAL A 56 -15.05 -8.96 -3.21
N PHE A 57 -14.97 -8.75 -4.52
CA PHE A 57 -14.56 -7.48 -5.11
C PHE A 57 -15.56 -6.37 -4.80
N ILE A 58 -16.86 -6.66 -4.93
CA ILE A 58 -17.94 -5.72 -4.57
C ILE A 58 -17.89 -5.43 -3.06
N LEU A 59 -17.83 -6.47 -2.23
CA LEU A 59 -17.75 -6.34 -0.77
C LEU A 59 -16.55 -5.46 -0.36
N THR A 60 -15.38 -5.74 -0.94
CA THR A 60 -14.16 -4.97 -0.68
C THR A 60 -14.34 -3.50 -1.05
N THR A 61 -14.94 -3.22 -2.21
CA THR A 61 -15.19 -1.84 -2.65
C THR A 61 -16.12 -1.10 -1.70
N VAL A 62 -17.22 -1.76 -1.28
CA VAL A 62 -18.19 -1.19 -0.33
C VAL A 62 -17.56 -0.86 1.02
N VAL A 63 -16.56 -1.65 1.47
CA VAL A 63 -15.89 -1.41 2.75
C VAL A 63 -14.73 -0.42 2.61
N VAL A 64 -13.94 -0.50 1.53
CA VAL A 64 -12.75 0.34 1.30
C VAL A 64 -13.13 1.80 1.11
N VAL A 65 -14.21 2.11 0.39
CA VAL A 65 -14.61 3.50 0.12
C VAL A 65 -14.91 4.31 1.39
N PRO A 66 -15.74 3.83 2.35
CA PRO A 66 -15.94 4.51 3.62
C PRO A 66 -14.65 4.65 4.45
N VAL A 67 -13.80 3.61 4.46
CA VAL A 67 -12.52 3.66 5.18
C VAL A 67 -11.59 4.71 4.58
N ALA A 68 -11.49 4.79 3.26
CA ALA A 68 -10.72 5.84 2.59
C ALA A 68 -11.20 7.24 2.96
N PHE A 69 -12.52 7.45 2.96
CA PHE A 69 -13.13 8.72 3.36
C PHE A 69 -12.83 9.08 4.82
N LEU A 70 -12.96 8.11 5.73
CA LEU A 70 -12.65 8.30 7.15
C LEU A 70 -11.16 8.59 7.37
N HIS A 71 -10.28 7.90 6.64
CA HIS A 71 -8.82 8.12 6.71
C HIS A 71 -8.44 9.53 6.24
N THR A 72 -8.99 9.99 5.13
CA THR A 72 -8.80 11.39 4.66
C THR A 72 -9.25 12.38 5.72
N ARG A 73 -10.45 12.18 6.27
CA ARG A 73 -10.99 13.06 7.32
C ARG A 73 -10.20 13.03 8.63
N ALA A 74 -9.59 11.89 8.95
CA ALA A 74 -8.67 11.76 10.08
C ALA A 74 -7.36 12.56 9.82
N GLY A 75 -6.86 12.54 8.57
CA GLY A 75 -5.70 13.35 8.15
C GLY A 75 -5.89 14.84 8.38
N ASP A 76 -7.12 15.35 8.19
CA ASP A 76 -7.45 16.76 8.39
C ASP A 76 -7.55 17.16 9.88
N ARG A 77 -7.77 16.18 10.79
CA ARG A 77 -8.05 16.44 12.22
C ARG A 77 -6.87 16.15 13.15
N PHE A 78 -6.05 15.16 12.81
CA PHE A 78 -4.97 14.69 13.66
C PHE A 78 -3.62 15.18 13.16
N HIS A 79 -2.69 15.44 14.08
CA HIS A 79 -1.29 15.69 13.74
C HIS A 79 -0.72 14.50 12.99
N LEU A 80 0.00 14.77 11.90
CA LEU A 80 0.52 13.73 11.00
C LEU A 80 1.35 12.67 11.73
N GLY A 81 2.20 13.06 12.70
CA GLY A 81 2.96 12.11 13.51
C GLY A 81 2.09 11.14 14.30
N GLY A 82 0.99 11.64 14.92
CA GLY A 82 0.04 10.81 15.64
C GLY A 82 -0.76 9.89 14.72
N LEU A 83 -1.08 10.34 13.52
CA LEU A 83 -1.77 9.53 12.50
C LEU A 83 -0.88 8.39 11.99
N ILE A 84 0.42 8.65 11.76
CA ILE A 84 1.38 7.64 11.34
C ILE A 84 1.61 6.60 12.45
N ASP A 85 1.93 7.05 13.67
CA ASP A 85 2.20 6.15 14.80
C ASP A 85 0.96 5.33 15.19
N GLY A 86 -0.16 5.99 15.43
CA GLY A 86 -1.41 5.37 15.84
C GLY A 86 -2.03 4.50 14.75
N GLY A 87 -2.02 4.96 13.51
CA GLY A 87 -2.53 4.21 12.35
C GLY A 87 -1.70 2.96 12.09
N SER A 88 -0.37 3.05 12.11
CA SER A 88 0.50 1.89 11.90
C SER A 88 0.38 0.87 13.04
N LEU A 89 0.28 1.32 14.30
CA LEU A 89 0.09 0.42 15.45
C LEU A 89 -1.26 -0.31 15.34
N LEU A 90 -2.33 0.40 14.98
CA LEU A 90 -3.64 -0.19 14.74
C LEU A 90 -3.58 -1.25 13.64
N LEU A 91 -2.85 -0.99 12.55
CA LEU A 91 -2.65 -1.96 11.47
C LEU A 91 -1.90 -3.21 11.96
N VAL A 92 -0.84 -3.06 12.76
CA VAL A 92 -0.12 -4.19 13.36
C VAL A 92 -1.03 -5.02 14.24
N LEU A 93 -1.75 -4.38 15.17
CA LEU A 93 -2.68 -5.07 16.09
C LEU A 93 -3.79 -5.78 15.32
N SER A 94 -4.29 -5.18 14.25
CA SER A 94 -5.32 -5.78 13.42
C SER A 94 -4.82 -7.01 12.64
N LEU A 95 -3.56 -7.02 12.15
CA LEU A 95 -2.96 -8.20 11.52
C LEU A 95 -2.79 -9.35 12.51
N ILE A 96 -2.38 -9.05 13.74
CA ILE A 96 -2.28 -10.04 14.83
C ILE A 96 -3.66 -10.60 15.16
N GLY A 97 -4.66 -9.74 15.31
CA GLY A 97 -6.04 -10.14 15.53
C GLY A 97 -6.61 -10.98 14.39
N LEU A 98 -6.31 -10.61 13.15
CA LEU A 98 -6.74 -11.33 11.97
C LEU A 98 -6.13 -12.74 11.89
N ARG A 99 -4.85 -12.88 12.28
CA ARG A 99 -4.21 -14.20 12.38
C ARG A 99 -4.92 -15.10 13.40
N GLY A 100 -5.28 -14.55 14.57
CA GLY A 100 -6.09 -15.27 15.56
C GLY A 100 -7.49 -15.61 15.07
N LEU A 101 -8.12 -14.73 14.27
CA LEU A 101 -9.42 -14.95 13.66
C LEU A 101 -9.40 -16.13 12.69
N LEU A 102 -8.33 -16.31 11.91
CA LEU A 102 -8.19 -17.42 10.97
C LEU A 102 -8.16 -18.80 11.67
N ASP A 103 -7.71 -18.86 12.92
CA ASP A 103 -7.69 -20.13 13.69
C ASP A 103 -9.06 -20.51 14.28
N VAL A 104 -9.92 -19.53 14.54
CA VAL A 104 -11.18 -19.73 15.28
C VAL A 104 -12.41 -19.70 14.36
N SER A 105 -12.35 -18.95 13.28
CA SER A 105 -13.53 -18.66 12.46
C SER A 105 -13.69 -19.61 11.28
N GLY A 106 -14.94 -19.99 11.05
CA GLY A 106 -15.34 -20.72 9.87
C GLY A 106 -15.28 -19.87 8.59
N GLU A 107 -16.27 -20.09 7.74
CA GLU A 107 -16.34 -19.64 6.36
C GLU A 107 -16.12 -18.12 6.09
N TRP A 108 -16.38 -17.24 7.05
CA TRP A 108 -16.30 -15.79 6.84
C TRP A 108 -14.89 -15.20 6.99
N SER A 109 -13.95 -15.95 7.57
CA SER A 109 -12.59 -15.46 7.81
C SER A 109 -11.84 -15.06 6.54
N SER A 110 -12.04 -15.81 5.45
CA SER A 110 -11.41 -15.53 4.15
C SER A 110 -11.93 -14.22 3.51
N TYR A 111 -13.22 -13.89 3.66
CA TYR A 111 -13.78 -12.61 3.20
C TYR A 111 -13.23 -11.44 4.01
N VAL A 112 -13.17 -11.60 5.35
CA VAL A 112 -12.62 -10.58 6.24
C VAL A 112 -11.15 -10.35 5.92
N LEU A 113 -10.36 -11.40 5.74
CA LEU A 113 -8.96 -11.32 5.33
C LEU A 113 -8.82 -10.58 4.00
N TYR A 114 -9.65 -10.92 3.01
CA TYR A 114 -9.59 -10.32 1.68
C TYR A 114 -9.85 -8.81 1.73
N ALA A 115 -10.94 -8.42 2.36
CA ALA A 115 -11.31 -7.01 2.51
C ALA A 115 -10.26 -6.24 3.33
N TRP A 116 -9.78 -6.84 4.43
CA TRP A 116 -8.83 -6.20 5.31
C TRP A 116 -7.45 -5.97 4.67
N VAL A 117 -6.89 -6.95 3.94
CA VAL A 117 -5.62 -6.77 3.24
C VAL A 117 -5.73 -5.70 2.15
N SER A 118 -6.90 -5.53 1.54
CA SER A 118 -7.16 -4.46 0.58
C SER A 118 -7.18 -3.08 1.26
N ILE A 119 -7.83 -2.97 2.42
CA ILE A 119 -7.81 -1.77 3.28
C ILE A 119 -6.37 -1.48 3.74
N TYR A 120 -5.66 -2.50 4.18
CA TYR A 120 -4.26 -2.40 4.60
C TYR A 120 -3.39 -1.77 3.51
N GLY A 121 -3.49 -2.27 2.27
CA GLY A 121 -2.75 -1.73 1.14
C GLY A 121 -3.05 -0.26 0.86
N LEU A 122 -4.33 0.14 0.94
CA LEU A 122 -4.73 1.54 0.81
C LEU A 122 -4.10 2.41 1.89
N LEU A 123 -4.25 2.01 3.16
CA LEU A 123 -3.83 2.81 4.32
C LEU A 123 -2.31 2.96 4.37
N VAL A 124 -1.55 1.87 4.17
CA VAL A 124 -0.08 1.87 4.18
C VAL A 124 0.46 2.79 3.08
N THR A 125 -0.08 2.68 1.87
CA THR A 125 0.32 3.53 0.74
C THR A 125 -0.03 5.00 0.99
N SER A 126 -1.23 5.26 1.50
CA SER A 126 -1.68 6.63 1.83
C SER A 126 -0.81 7.27 2.92
N GLN A 127 -0.53 6.56 4.01
CA GLN A 127 0.35 7.04 5.09
C GLN A 127 1.77 7.36 4.59
N PHE A 128 2.32 6.50 3.71
CA PHE A 128 3.62 6.76 3.09
C PHE A 128 3.64 8.08 2.32
N TRP A 129 2.65 8.29 1.44
CA TRP A 129 2.60 9.50 0.61
C TRP A 129 2.28 10.76 1.43
N LEU A 130 1.45 10.66 2.48
CA LEU A 130 1.25 11.77 3.42
C LEU A 130 2.56 12.20 4.06
N MET A 131 3.36 11.24 4.55
CA MET A 131 4.67 11.52 5.14
C MET A 131 5.67 12.07 4.12
N ALA A 132 5.69 11.52 2.89
CA ALA A 132 6.57 11.99 1.84
C ALA A 132 6.26 13.45 1.44
N ASN A 133 4.97 13.79 1.30
CA ASN A 133 4.55 15.15 0.97
C ASN A 133 4.84 16.16 2.10
N ALA A 134 4.83 15.73 3.37
CA ALA A 134 5.18 16.58 4.49
C ALA A 134 6.69 16.84 4.62
N LEU A 135 7.54 15.91 4.17
CA LEU A 135 9.00 16.00 4.33
C LEU A 135 9.73 16.59 3.12
N PHE A 136 9.09 16.63 1.94
CA PHE A 136 9.72 17.13 0.71
C PHE A 136 8.95 18.28 0.09
N THR A 137 9.66 19.32 -0.34
CA THR A 137 9.07 20.42 -1.11
C THR A 137 8.70 19.99 -2.53
N SER A 138 7.78 20.74 -3.19
CA SER A 138 7.37 20.48 -4.58
C SER A 138 8.56 20.43 -5.57
N SER A 139 9.60 21.24 -5.33
CA SER A 139 10.81 21.24 -6.16
C SER A 139 11.72 20.02 -5.94
N GLN A 140 11.72 19.47 -4.73
CA GLN A 140 12.45 18.23 -4.37
C GLN A 140 11.71 16.99 -4.84
N SER A 141 10.38 17.00 -4.77
CA SER A 141 9.51 15.87 -5.12
C SER A 141 9.79 15.32 -6.51
N LYS A 142 10.02 16.18 -7.51
CA LYS A 142 10.33 15.76 -8.89
C LYS A 142 11.55 14.83 -9.00
N ARG A 143 12.53 14.97 -8.12
CA ARG A 143 13.76 14.16 -8.11
C ARG A 143 13.67 12.99 -7.13
N VAL A 144 13.06 13.23 -5.98
CA VAL A 144 13.02 12.25 -4.88
C VAL A 144 11.98 11.16 -5.17
N PHE A 145 10.83 11.48 -5.76
CA PHE A 145 9.76 10.50 -6.01
C PHE A 145 10.21 9.34 -6.90
N THR A 146 11.12 9.56 -7.84
CA THR A 146 11.72 8.47 -8.63
C THR A 146 12.44 7.46 -7.73
N VAL A 147 13.20 7.94 -6.72
CA VAL A 147 13.90 7.06 -5.77
C VAL A 147 12.92 6.35 -4.84
N LEU A 148 11.86 7.05 -4.41
CA LEU A 148 10.82 6.46 -3.56
C LEU A 148 10.05 5.38 -4.31
N SER A 149 9.73 5.60 -5.60
CA SER A 149 9.06 4.60 -6.44
C SER A 149 9.95 3.38 -6.71
N ALA A 150 11.26 3.58 -6.92
CA ALA A 150 12.20 2.47 -7.00
C ALA A 150 12.22 1.64 -5.71
N GLY A 151 12.10 2.29 -4.55
CA GLY A 151 11.93 1.61 -3.26
C GLY A 151 10.67 0.73 -3.22
N ALA A 152 9.54 1.23 -3.75
CA ALA A 152 8.31 0.45 -3.85
C ALA A 152 8.50 -0.82 -4.69
N ILE A 153 9.08 -0.68 -5.88
CA ILE A 153 9.35 -1.80 -6.79
C ILE A 153 10.24 -2.85 -6.10
N LEU A 154 11.35 -2.42 -5.49
CA LEU A 154 12.24 -3.32 -4.75
C LEU A 154 11.50 -4.02 -3.59
N GLY A 155 10.65 -3.30 -2.86
CA GLY A 155 9.85 -3.86 -1.79
C GLY A 155 8.87 -4.93 -2.28
N ALA A 156 8.22 -4.69 -3.42
CA ALA A 156 7.31 -5.64 -4.05
C ALA A 156 8.05 -6.93 -4.50
N ILE A 157 9.19 -6.77 -5.17
CA ILE A 157 10.04 -7.91 -5.59
C ILE A 157 10.47 -8.73 -4.37
N VAL A 158 11.08 -8.07 -3.37
CA VAL A 158 11.58 -8.74 -2.17
C VAL A 158 10.44 -9.43 -1.43
N GLY A 159 9.30 -8.75 -1.22
CA GLY A 159 8.15 -9.31 -0.54
C GLY A 159 7.59 -10.54 -1.24
N GLY A 160 7.45 -10.49 -2.56
CA GLY A 160 6.98 -11.62 -3.36
C GLY A 160 7.95 -12.81 -3.32
N GLN A 161 9.26 -12.57 -3.49
CA GLN A 161 10.27 -13.63 -3.42
C GLN A 161 10.39 -14.24 -2.01
N VAL A 162 10.33 -13.42 -0.97
CA VAL A 162 10.34 -13.91 0.42
C VAL A 162 9.10 -14.77 0.71
N THR A 163 7.94 -14.41 0.18
CA THR A 163 6.72 -15.23 0.31
C THR A 163 6.94 -16.62 -0.25
N SER A 164 7.39 -16.75 -1.51
CA SER A 164 7.59 -18.06 -2.14
C SER A 164 8.67 -18.87 -1.43
N LEU A 165 9.78 -18.24 -1.04
CA LEU A 165 10.87 -18.89 -0.34
C LEU A 165 10.42 -19.45 1.03
N LEU A 166 9.63 -18.69 1.79
CA LEU A 166 9.12 -19.13 3.08
C LEU A 166 8.13 -20.29 2.96
N VAL A 167 7.29 -20.28 1.93
CA VAL A 167 6.31 -21.35 1.71
C VAL A 167 6.98 -22.59 1.11
N ASP A 168 7.79 -22.45 0.06
CA ASP A 168 8.36 -23.60 -0.66
C ASP A 168 9.55 -24.24 0.06
N THR A 169 10.44 -23.40 0.63
CA THR A 169 11.70 -23.91 1.21
C THR A 169 11.57 -24.20 2.70
N VAL A 170 10.87 -23.34 3.44
CA VAL A 170 10.69 -23.51 4.89
C VAL A 170 9.45 -24.35 5.20
N GLY A 171 8.54 -24.52 4.24
CA GLY A 171 7.27 -25.22 4.45
C GLY A 171 6.31 -24.48 5.37
N MET A 172 6.40 -23.16 5.39
CA MET A 172 5.58 -22.33 6.29
C MET A 172 4.13 -22.28 5.80
N ASN A 173 3.20 -22.47 6.72
CA ASN A 173 1.77 -22.25 6.44
C ASN A 173 1.53 -20.78 6.05
N SER A 174 0.74 -20.56 4.98
CA SER A 174 0.46 -19.25 4.41
C SER A 174 -0.06 -18.24 5.47
N ALA A 175 -0.93 -18.69 6.38
CA ALA A 175 -1.45 -17.85 7.45
C ALA A 175 -0.37 -17.32 8.40
N ASN A 176 0.75 -18.01 8.58
CA ASN A 176 1.84 -17.57 9.45
C ASN A 176 2.63 -16.41 8.86
N LEU A 177 2.51 -16.16 7.56
CA LEU A 177 3.09 -14.96 6.91
C LEU A 177 2.51 -13.65 7.48
N LEU A 178 1.31 -13.68 8.09
CA LEU A 178 0.76 -12.53 8.81
C LEU A 178 1.65 -12.09 9.98
N TRP A 179 2.27 -13.04 10.70
CA TRP A 179 3.22 -12.70 11.78
C TRP A 179 4.46 -12.00 11.25
N ILE A 180 5.01 -12.50 10.13
CA ILE A 180 6.18 -11.88 9.50
C ILE A 180 5.84 -10.48 8.98
N ALA A 181 4.70 -10.34 8.30
CA ALA A 181 4.21 -9.04 7.81
C ALA A 181 4.02 -8.04 8.97
N SER A 182 3.47 -8.50 10.11
CA SER A 182 3.32 -7.68 11.32
C SER A 182 4.68 -7.22 11.87
N GLY A 183 5.66 -8.11 11.92
CA GLY A 183 7.02 -7.79 12.36
C GLY A 183 7.71 -6.78 11.43
N VAL A 184 7.58 -6.95 10.11
CA VAL A 184 8.10 -6.01 9.11
C VAL A 184 7.42 -4.64 9.22
N LEU A 185 6.09 -4.62 9.44
CA LEU A 185 5.34 -3.38 9.65
C LEU A 185 5.76 -2.67 10.94
N LEU A 186 6.02 -3.40 12.02
CA LEU A 186 6.57 -2.82 13.26
C LEU A 186 7.93 -2.17 13.01
N ALA A 187 8.82 -2.84 12.28
CA ALA A 187 10.12 -2.27 11.90
C ALA A 187 9.94 -1.01 11.03
N ALA A 188 9.01 -1.04 10.07
CA ALA A 188 8.66 0.12 9.24
C ALA A 188 8.14 1.29 10.09
N THR A 189 7.25 1.02 11.06
CA THR A 189 6.71 2.02 11.99
C THR A 189 7.81 2.66 12.84
N GLY A 190 8.72 1.85 13.38
CA GLY A 190 9.88 2.35 14.13
C GLY A 190 10.77 3.25 13.28
N LEU A 191 11.02 2.86 12.02
CA LEU A 191 11.79 3.67 11.07
C LEU A 191 11.06 4.99 10.72
N ALA A 192 9.75 4.94 10.45
CA ALA A 192 8.94 6.12 10.17
C ALA A 192 9.00 7.12 11.32
N ARG A 193 8.80 6.63 12.56
CA ARG A 193 8.91 7.44 13.78
C ARG A 193 10.30 8.06 13.93
N TRP A 194 11.35 7.30 13.69
CA TRP A 194 12.73 7.80 13.74
C TRP A 194 12.98 8.90 12.70
N ILE A 195 12.53 8.70 11.44
CA ILE A 195 12.62 9.70 10.38
C ILE A 195 11.86 10.96 10.79
N TRP A 196 10.63 10.80 11.29
CA TRP A 196 9.74 11.88 11.68
C TRP A 196 10.34 12.75 12.79
N ILE A 197 10.81 12.14 13.88
CA ILE A 197 11.43 12.85 15.01
C ILE A 197 12.67 13.64 14.56
N ARG A 198 13.45 13.07 13.62
CA ARG A 198 14.70 13.69 13.16
C ARG A 198 14.48 14.84 12.19
N HIS A 199 13.36 14.86 11.47
CA HIS A 199 13.12 15.82 10.38
C HIS A 199 11.86 16.67 10.56
N ARG A 200 11.13 16.57 11.67
CA ARG A 200 9.91 17.34 11.94
C ARG A 200 10.09 18.88 11.89
N GLN A 201 11.29 19.40 12.18
CA GLN A 201 11.58 20.83 12.07
C GLN A 201 11.51 21.34 10.62
N THR A 202 11.67 20.45 9.66
CA THR A 202 11.52 20.78 8.22
C THR A 202 10.03 20.98 7.89
N GLU A 203 9.14 20.23 8.51
CA GLU A 203 7.68 20.37 8.32
C GLU A 203 7.19 21.74 8.78
N ASP A 204 7.57 22.16 9.99
CA ASP A 204 7.15 23.46 10.53
C ASP A 204 7.52 24.63 9.61
N SER A 205 8.72 24.56 8.99
CA SER A 205 9.18 25.54 8.01
C SER A 205 8.47 25.45 6.66
N LEU A 206 8.07 24.26 6.23
CA LEU A 206 7.34 24.03 4.98
C LEU A 206 5.87 24.41 5.09
N GLN A 207 5.23 24.14 6.23
CA GLN A 207 3.85 24.56 6.50
C GLN A 207 3.75 26.08 6.62
N ALA A 208 4.74 26.73 7.23
CA ALA A 208 4.80 28.19 7.28
C ALA A 208 4.92 28.82 5.87
N ALA A 209 5.68 28.16 4.96
CA ALA A 209 5.81 28.61 3.58
C ALA A 209 4.55 28.30 2.75
N ALA A 210 3.93 27.14 2.91
CA ALA A 210 2.71 26.72 2.20
C ALA A 210 1.47 27.52 2.67
N GLY A 211 1.39 27.87 3.95
CA GLY A 211 0.32 28.72 4.48
C GLY A 211 0.28 30.12 3.86
N SER A 212 1.41 30.58 3.32
CA SER A 212 1.50 31.84 2.56
C SER A 212 1.01 31.71 1.11
N GLU A 213 1.10 30.52 0.50
CA GLU A 213 0.66 30.27 -0.89
C GLU A 213 -0.80 29.76 -0.99
N ALA A 214 -1.29 29.06 0.05
CA ALA A 214 -2.62 28.45 0.04
C ALA A 214 -3.77 29.43 0.32
N ALA A 215 -3.49 30.69 0.63
CA ALA A 215 -4.53 31.69 0.91
C ALA A 215 -5.35 32.09 -0.31
N ASP A 216 -5.01 31.66 -1.53
CA ASP A 216 -5.60 32.17 -2.77
C ASP A 216 -6.42 31.14 -3.58
N VAL A 217 -6.63 29.93 -3.11
CA VAL A 217 -7.46 28.92 -3.83
C VAL A 217 -8.61 28.43 -2.97
N LYS A 218 -9.60 29.30 -2.76
CA LYS A 218 -10.97 28.86 -2.43
C LYS A 218 -11.72 28.58 -3.73
N SER A 219 -11.63 27.34 -4.23
CA SER A 219 -12.63 26.87 -5.18
C SER A 219 -13.83 26.30 -4.41
N ASP A 220 -14.87 27.10 -4.33
CA ASP A 220 -16.16 26.77 -3.70
C ASP A 220 -17.01 25.86 -4.63
N ASP A 221 -16.47 25.43 -5.75
CA ASP A 221 -17.16 24.58 -6.71
C ASP A 221 -17.14 23.13 -6.26
N SER A 222 -18.34 22.57 -6.10
CA SER A 222 -18.53 21.14 -5.84
C SER A 222 -17.82 20.32 -6.94
N ALA A 223 -17.07 19.28 -6.56
CA ALA A 223 -16.39 18.37 -7.49
C ALA A 223 -17.34 17.80 -8.58
N LEU A 224 -18.64 17.69 -8.24
CA LEU A 224 -19.69 17.27 -9.17
C LEU A 224 -20.05 18.35 -10.20
N SER A 225 -19.99 19.64 -9.87
CA SER A 225 -20.22 20.72 -10.85
C SER A 225 -19.10 20.76 -11.87
N ILE A 226 -17.85 20.69 -11.41
CA ILE A 226 -16.66 20.66 -12.26
C ILE A 226 -16.69 19.45 -13.21
N LEU A 227 -17.12 18.28 -12.70
CA LEU A 227 -17.27 17.06 -13.52
C LEU A 227 -18.34 17.23 -14.62
N ARG A 228 -19.44 17.94 -14.35
CA ARG A 228 -20.50 18.16 -15.34
C ARG A 228 -20.14 19.20 -16.40
N GLU A 229 -19.36 20.21 -16.06
CA GLU A 229 -19.04 21.33 -16.93
C GLU A 229 -17.85 21.06 -17.86
N SER A 230 -16.88 20.24 -17.40
CA SER A 230 -15.65 19.99 -18.16
C SER A 230 -15.68 18.66 -18.91
N ARG A 231 -15.86 18.71 -20.26
CA ARG A 231 -15.74 17.54 -21.13
C ARG A 231 -14.39 16.83 -20.99
N HIS A 232 -13.32 17.58 -20.72
CA HIS A 232 -11.99 17.02 -20.53
C HIS A 232 -11.92 16.13 -19.28
N ILE A 233 -12.50 16.57 -18.18
CA ILE A 233 -12.57 15.81 -16.92
C ILE A 233 -13.47 14.57 -17.08
N GLN A 234 -14.59 14.68 -17.81
CA GLN A 234 -15.46 13.55 -18.12
C GLN A 234 -14.71 12.45 -18.89
N LEU A 235 -13.91 12.84 -19.90
CA LEU A 235 -13.11 11.91 -20.67
C LEU A 235 -12.04 11.22 -19.81
N ILE A 236 -11.35 11.95 -18.94
CA ILE A 236 -10.37 11.39 -18.01
C ILE A 236 -11.04 10.38 -17.07
N VAL A 237 -12.16 10.72 -16.48
CA VAL A 237 -12.93 9.82 -15.60
C VAL A 237 -13.39 8.59 -16.37
N GLY A 238 -13.87 8.76 -17.61
CA GLY A 238 -14.25 7.65 -18.47
C GLY A 238 -13.09 6.69 -18.76
N ILE A 239 -11.91 7.22 -19.08
CA ILE A 239 -10.71 6.42 -19.34
C ILE A 239 -10.28 5.66 -18.05
N ILE A 240 -10.25 6.35 -16.90
CA ILE A 240 -9.91 5.72 -15.63
C ILE A 240 -10.92 4.61 -15.29
N THR A 241 -12.21 4.86 -15.44
CA THR A 241 -13.26 3.85 -15.19
C THR A 241 -13.08 2.64 -16.09
N LEU A 242 -12.87 2.84 -17.39
CA LEU A 242 -12.63 1.73 -18.32
C LEU A 242 -11.36 0.94 -17.93
N MET A 243 -10.29 1.64 -17.60
CA MET A 243 -9.03 1.01 -17.14
C MET A 243 -9.25 0.14 -15.90
N VAL A 244 -9.99 0.63 -14.91
CA VAL A 244 -10.32 -0.13 -13.69
C VAL A 244 -11.14 -1.37 -14.02
N VAL A 245 -12.17 -1.26 -14.87
CA VAL A 245 -12.99 -2.40 -15.30
C VAL A 245 -12.13 -3.46 -15.99
N VAL A 246 -11.33 -3.06 -16.98
CA VAL A 246 -10.45 -3.99 -17.71
C VAL A 246 -9.45 -4.66 -16.76
N THR A 247 -8.80 -3.91 -15.90
CA THR A 247 -7.83 -4.45 -14.94
C THR A 247 -8.49 -5.44 -13.96
N THR A 248 -9.70 -5.16 -13.49
CA THR A 248 -10.46 -6.06 -12.61
C THR A 248 -10.84 -7.36 -13.32
N LEU A 249 -11.25 -7.28 -14.60
CA LEU A 249 -11.55 -8.47 -15.39
C LEU A 249 -10.31 -9.33 -15.65
N VAL A 250 -9.18 -8.70 -15.95
CA VAL A 250 -7.91 -9.41 -16.15
C VAL A 250 -7.44 -10.06 -14.83
N ASP A 251 -7.55 -9.35 -13.69
CA ASP A 251 -7.23 -9.90 -12.36
C ASP A 251 -8.12 -11.10 -12.02
N TYR A 252 -9.41 -11.01 -12.31
CA TYR A 252 -10.34 -12.12 -12.15
C TYR A 252 -9.93 -13.35 -12.99
N GLN A 253 -9.68 -13.15 -14.28
CA GLN A 253 -9.27 -14.24 -15.19
C GLN A 253 -7.94 -14.87 -14.75
N PHE A 254 -6.98 -14.03 -14.41
CA PHE A 254 -5.68 -14.49 -13.91
C PHE A 254 -5.83 -15.35 -12.67
N LYS A 255 -6.59 -14.90 -11.67
CA LYS A 255 -6.82 -15.65 -10.42
C LYS A 255 -7.55 -16.97 -10.65
N THR A 256 -8.51 -16.99 -11.58
CA THR A 256 -9.23 -18.23 -11.95
C THR A 256 -8.26 -19.24 -12.55
N VAL A 257 -7.47 -18.84 -13.53
CA VAL A 257 -6.49 -19.73 -14.18
C VAL A 257 -5.41 -20.18 -13.19
N ALA A 258 -4.96 -19.29 -12.32
CA ALA A 258 -3.96 -19.63 -11.30
C ALA A 258 -4.50 -20.64 -10.29
N ALA A 259 -5.75 -20.50 -9.84
CA ALA A 259 -6.38 -21.45 -8.91
C ALA A 259 -6.55 -22.85 -9.54
N ASP A 260 -6.89 -22.91 -10.81
CA ASP A 260 -6.99 -24.19 -11.55
C ASP A 260 -5.62 -24.86 -11.75
N ALA A 261 -4.57 -24.06 -11.99
CA ALA A 261 -3.21 -24.57 -12.20
C ALA A 261 -2.51 -24.99 -10.89
N TYR A 262 -2.84 -24.38 -9.77
CA TYR A 262 -2.25 -24.63 -8.46
C TYR A 262 -3.33 -24.99 -7.43
N PRO A 263 -3.75 -26.26 -7.36
CA PRO A 263 -4.87 -26.69 -6.51
C PRO A 263 -4.55 -26.68 -5.00
N THR A 264 -3.28 -26.59 -4.62
CA THR A 264 -2.88 -26.50 -3.21
C THR A 264 -2.71 -25.06 -2.76
N GLU A 265 -3.16 -24.72 -1.54
CA GLU A 265 -3.02 -23.39 -0.97
C GLU A 265 -1.56 -22.92 -0.97
N ALA A 266 -0.63 -23.78 -0.52
CA ALA A 266 0.79 -23.45 -0.47
C ALA A 266 1.37 -23.18 -1.87
N GLY A 267 1.09 -24.04 -2.85
CA GLY A 267 1.53 -23.86 -4.23
C GLY A 267 0.99 -22.57 -4.84
N LEU A 268 -0.28 -22.27 -4.59
CA LEU A 268 -0.91 -21.05 -5.07
C LEU A 268 -0.31 -19.79 -4.38
N THR A 269 -0.04 -19.85 -3.07
CA THR A 269 0.62 -18.75 -2.34
C THR A 269 2.02 -18.47 -2.89
N SER A 270 2.81 -19.52 -3.12
CA SER A 270 4.15 -19.39 -3.69
C SER A 270 4.11 -18.81 -5.09
N PHE A 271 3.28 -19.36 -5.98
CA PHE A 271 3.11 -18.86 -7.34
C PHE A 271 2.69 -17.38 -7.35
N MET A 272 1.67 -17.02 -6.56
CA MET A 272 1.21 -15.63 -6.46
C MET A 272 2.32 -14.69 -5.94
N GLY A 273 3.13 -15.16 -4.98
CA GLY A 273 4.28 -14.42 -4.48
C GLY A 273 5.30 -14.12 -5.58
N GLN A 274 5.72 -15.13 -6.32
CA GLN A 274 6.64 -14.99 -7.45
C GLN A 274 6.07 -14.09 -8.54
N PHE A 275 4.81 -14.29 -8.89
CA PHE A 275 4.14 -13.51 -9.93
C PHE A 275 4.04 -12.03 -9.56
N TYR A 276 3.51 -11.71 -8.38
CA TYR A 276 3.37 -10.31 -7.95
C TYR A 276 4.73 -9.62 -7.80
N GLY A 277 5.75 -10.33 -7.29
CA GLY A 277 7.11 -9.81 -7.26
C GLY A 277 7.69 -9.59 -8.67
N GLY A 278 7.45 -10.50 -9.59
CA GLY A 278 7.97 -10.44 -10.97
C GLY A 278 7.30 -9.36 -11.83
N VAL A 279 5.99 -9.19 -11.73
CA VAL A 279 5.23 -8.19 -12.53
C VAL A 279 5.47 -6.76 -12.04
N SER A 280 6.04 -6.58 -10.84
CA SER A 280 6.37 -5.26 -10.29
C SER A 280 7.63 -4.64 -10.91
N VAL A 281 8.32 -5.36 -11.82
CA VAL A 281 9.49 -4.91 -12.59
C VAL A 281 9.03 -4.25 -13.88
#